data_89559d65bb69a78c2c0666b4bdfed31f
#
_entry.id   89559d65bb69a78c2c0666b4bdfed31f
#
_cell.length_a   1.000
_cell.length_b   1.000
_cell.length_c   1.000
_cell.angle_alpha   90.00
_cell.angle_beta   90.00
_cell.angle_gamma   90.00
#
_symmetry.space_group_name_H-M   'P 1'
#
loop_
_entity.id
_entity.type
_entity.pdbx_description
1 polymer ?
#
loop_
_entity_poly.entity_id
_entity_poly.type
_entity_poly.pdbx_seq_one_letter_code
_entity_poly.pdbx_strand_id
1 'polypeptide(L)'
;SLAAAVKLLRRAQASKAQVIGLANGSGDTINSIKQAFEFGIMGSKQRVAALFMSIVDVRSVGLEYAQGLNLVEPFYWDQDDKARQWSERYFKRTGRMPSMVQASNYSATMHYLNAVKAAGTDGSEPVLKKMHDTPINDFMTENGRIREDGRVMRDLYLFQVKKPSESKRDWDYY
;
A
#
# COMPACT_ATOMS: atom_id res chain seq x y z
N SER A 1 -4.29 18.71 -15.01
CA SER A 1 -3.06 19.25 -15.63
C SER A 1 -2.02 19.58 -14.56
N LEU A 2 -0.75 19.55 -14.91
CA LEU A 2 0.37 19.87 -14.00
C LEU A 2 0.19 21.25 -13.33
N ALA A 3 -0.26 22.25 -14.07
CA ALA A 3 -0.51 23.59 -13.54
C ALA A 3 -1.59 23.62 -12.44
N ALA A 4 -2.62 22.78 -12.54
CA ALA A 4 -3.64 22.67 -11.51
C ALA A 4 -3.07 22.03 -10.23
N ALA A 5 -2.25 21.01 -10.34
CA ALA A 5 -1.59 20.36 -9.19
C ALA A 5 -0.64 21.33 -8.47
N VAL A 6 0.15 22.11 -9.20
CA VAL A 6 1.01 23.17 -8.66
C VAL A 6 0.19 24.19 -7.85
N LYS A 7 -0.92 24.67 -8.40
CA LYS A 7 -1.79 25.65 -7.73
C LYS A 7 -2.38 25.07 -6.42
N LEU A 8 -2.80 23.81 -6.45
CA LEU A 8 -3.36 23.15 -5.25
C LEU A 8 -2.31 22.96 -4.17
N LEU A 9 -1.10 22.52 -4.52
CA LEU A 9 0.01 22.36 -3.56
C LEU A 9 0.45 23.67 -2.95
N ARG A 10 0.53 24.76 -3.72
CA ARG A 10 0.82 26.10 -3.21
C ARG A 10 -0.25 26.58 -2.22
N ARG A 11 -1.52 26.33 -2.50
CA ARG A 11 -2.63 26.64 -1.57
C ARG A 11 -2.54 25.81 -0.30
N ALA A 12 -2.25 24.50 -0.42
CA ALA A 12 -2.04 23.63 0.73
C ALA A 12 -0.86 24.08 1.59
N GLN A 13 0.25 24.48 0.98
CA GLN A 13 1.40 25.05 1.68
C GLN A 13 1.02 26.34 2.44
N ALA A 14 0.32 27.27 1.78
CA ALA A 14 -0.11 28.53 2.35
C ALA A 14 -1.14 28.38 3.48
N SER A 15 -1.91 27.30 3.50
CA SER A 15 -2.91 27.01 4.54
C SER A 15 -2.30 26.76 5.93
N LYS A 16 -0.99 26.44 5.98
CA LYS A 16 -0.26 26.02 7.19
C LYS A 16 -0.89 24.80 7.90
N ALA A 17 -1.71 24.02 7.21
CA ALA A 17 -2.26 22.77 7.74
C ALA A 17 -1.11 21.84 8.15
N GLN A 18 -1.25 21.15 9.26
CA GLN A 18 -0.22 20.24 9.78
C GLN A 18 -0.01 19.03 8.85
N VAL A 19 -1.07 18.57 8.20
CA VAL A 19 -1.04 17.41 7.29
C VAL A 19 -1.67 17.79 5.96
N ILE A 20 -1.01 17.42 4.88
CA ILE A 20 -1.49 17.54 3.50
C ILE A 20 -1.73 16.12 2.98
N GLY A 21 -3.01 15.76 2.76
CA GLY A 21 -3.40 14.47 2.19
C GLY A 21 -3.41 14.54 0.66
N LEU A 22 -2.70 13.62 0.00
CA LEU A 22 -2.73 13.45 -1.46
C LEU A 22 -3.79 12.40 -1.81
N ALA A 23 -4.97 12.86 -2.26
CA ALA A 23 -6.11 12.02 -2.64
C ALA A 23 -6.10 11.72 -4.16
N ASN A 24 -4.95 11.44 -4.71
CA ASN A 24 -4.72 11.01 -6.08
C ASN A 24 -3.92 9.71 -6.11
N GLY A 25 -3.66 9.13 -7.29
CA GLY A 25 -2.95 7.87 -7.43
C GLY A 25 -1.97 7.87 -8.61
N SER A 26 -1.10 6.86 -8.64
CA SER A 26 -0.16 6.61 -9.75
C SER A 26 0.66 7.85 -10.15
N GLY A 27 0.73 8.18 -11.43
CA GLY A 27 1.52 9.29 -11.96
C GLY A 27 1.21 10.65 -11.34
N ASP A 28 -0.05 10.92 -11.00
CA ASP A 28 -0.44 12.19 -10.37
C ASP A 28 0.11 12.31 -8.94
N THR A 29 0.13 11.23 -8.18
CA THR A 29 0.75 11.20 -6.85
C THR A 29 2.25 11.40 -6.96
N ILE A 30 2.93 10.69 -7.89
CA ILE A 30 4.36 10.83 -8.15
C ILE A 30 4.72 12.29 -8.46
N ASN A 31 3.98 12.92 -9.37
CA ASN A 31 4.21 14.32 -9.74
C ASN A 31 3.95 15.27 -8.56
N SER A 32 2.91 15.02 -7.78
CA SER A 32 2.59 15.84 -6.59
C SER A 32 3.69 15.76 -5.53
N ILE A 33 4.28 14.58 -5.31
CA ILE A 33 5.38 14.40 -4.35
C ILE A 33 6.64 15.14 -4.81
N LYS A 34 7.01 15.01 -6.09
CA LYS A 34 8.16 15.74 -6.65
C LYS A 34 7.99 17.25 -6.51
N GLN A 35 6.82 17.77 -6.83
CA GLN A 35 6.51 19.19 -6.66
C GLN A 35 6.50 19.64 -5.19
N ALA A 36 5.95 18.80 -4.29
CA ALA A 36 5.98 19.10 -2.85
C ALA A 36 7.42 19.18 -2.33
N PHE A 37 8.33 18.36 -2.84
CA PHE A 37 9.75 18.42 -2.56
C PHE A 37 10.36 19.74 -3.09
N GLU A 38 10.14 20.05 -4.37
CA GLU A 38 10.64 21.28 -5.02
C GLU A 38 10.16 22.54 -4.30
N PHE A 39 8.95 22.53 -3.74
CA PHE A 39 8.39 23.66 -2.98
C PHE A 39 8.84 23.68 -1.51
N GLY A 40 9.70 22.75 -1.10
CA GLY A 40 10.17 22.65 0.28
C GLY A 40 9.10 22.26 1.30
N ILE A 41 7.98 21.66 0.84
CA ILE A 41 6.94 21.15 1.73
C ILE A 41 7.45 19.88 2.45
N MET A 42 8.12 19.00 1.69
CA MET A 42 8.79 17.83 2.26
C MET A 42 9.92 18.29 3.17
N GLY A 43 9.91 17.83 4.41
CA GLY A 43 10.89 18.25 5.43
C GLY A 43 10.54 19.56 6.17
N SER A 44 9.43 20.22 5.82
CA SER A 44 8.89 21.35 6.58
C SER A 44 8.16 20.90 7.86
N LYS A 45 7.47 21.83 8.54
CA LYS A 45 6.57 21.49 9.65
C LYS A 45 5.28 20.78 9.17
N GLN A 46 4.95 20.89 7.88
CA GLN A 46 3.81 20.21 7.27
C GLN A 46 4.21 18.79 6.89
N ARG A 47 3.38 17.83 7.20
CA ARG A 47 3.56 16.42 6.80
C ARG A 47 2.74 16.12 5.56
N VAL A 48 3.30 15.36 4.64
CA VAL A 48 2.58 14.87 3.47
C VAL A 48 2.21 13.41 3.70
N ALA A 49 0.96 13.08 3.43
CA ALA A 49 0.43 11.71 3.51
C ALA A 49 -0.20 11.33 2.17
N ALA A 50 0.23 10.23 1.59
CA ALA A 50 -0.39 9.66 0.41
C ALA A 50 -1.53 8.71 0.85
N LEU A 51 -2.75 8.97 0.36
CA LEU A 51 -3.91 8.16 0.69
C LEU A 51 -3.99 6.87 -0.14
N PHE A 52 -3.33 6.85 -1.30
CA PHE A 52 -3.16 5.66 -2.12
C PHE A 52 -1.79 5.70 -2.79
N MET A 53 -0.86 4.93 -2.25
CA MET A 53 0.50 4.78 -2.75
C MET A 53 1.06 3.44 -2.29
N SER A 54 1.97 2.88 -3.05
CA SER A 54 2.60 1.60 -2.75
C SER A 54 4.12 1.66 -2.93
N ILE A 55 4.79 0.60 -2.50
CA ILE A 55 6.26 0.48 -2.61
C ILE A 55 6.77 0.67 -4.06
N VAL A 56 6.00 0.26 -5.07
CA VAL A 56 6.39 0.45 -6.48
C VAL A 56 6.33 1.91 -6.90
N ASP A 57 5.40 2.68 -6.33
CA ASP A 57 5.32 4.13 -6.55
C ASP A 57 6.48 4.84 -5.85
N VAL A 58 6.83 4.44 -4.61
CA VAL A 58 8.01 4.95 -3.90
C VAL A 58 9.29 4.69 -4.71
N ARG A 59 9.44 3.48 -5.28
CA ARG A 59 10.55 3.17 -6.18
C ARG A 59 10.59 4.10 -7.40
N SER A 60 9.45 4.39 -7.98
CA SER A 60 9.34 5.25 -9.18
C SER A 60 9.62 6.72 -8.87
N VAL A 61 9.22 7.19 -7.70
CA VAL A 61 9.52 8.55 -7.20
C VAL A 61 11.01 8.68 -6.86
N GLY A 62 11.57 7.67 -6.20
CA GLY A 62 12.89 7.69 -5.57
C GLY A 62 12.86 8.18 -4.14
N LEU A 63 13.72 7.59 -3.30
CA LEU A 63 13.78 7.92 -1.86
C LEU A 63 14.13 9.39 -1.61
N GLU A 64 14.93 10.01 -2.47
CA GLU A 64 15.29 11.41 -2.35
C GLU A 64 14.05 12.31 -2.27
N TYR A 65 13.07 12.08 -3.12
CA TYR A 65 11.84 12.86 -3.17
C TYR A 65 10.78 12.39 -2.17
N ALA A 66 10.72 11.09 -1.89
CA ALA A 66 9.66 10.48 -1.08
C ALA A 66 9.99 10.40 0.42
N GLN A 67 11.22 10.67 0.84
CA GLN A 67 11.63 10.55 2.25
C GLN A 67 10.70 11.30 3.20
N GLY A 68 10.33 10.65 4.30
CA GLY A 68 9.44 11.21 5.30
C GLY A 68 7.95 11.19 4.95
N LEU A 69 7.57 10.73 3.74
CA LEU A 69 6.18 10.54 3.34
C LEU A 69 5.54 9.47 4.23
N ASN A 70 4.32 9.73 4.69
CA ASN A 70 3.53 8.75 5.44
C ASN A 70 2.49 8.11 4.51
N LEU A 71 2.29 6.80 4.67
CA LEU A 71 1.30 6.02 3.92
C LEU A 71 0.78 4.88 4.79
N VAL A 72 -0.38 4.34 4.42
CA VAL A 72 -1.00 3.22 5.13
C VAL A 72 -1.22 2.08 4.15
N GLU A 73 -0.65 0.92 4.46
CA GLU A 73 -0.77 -0.30 3.65
C GLU A 73 -1.08 -1.52 4.53
N PRO A 74 -1.80 -2.53 4.01
CA PRO A 74 -2.02 -3.80 4.72
C PRO A 74 -0.84 -4.76 4.61
N PHE A 75 0.17 -4.43 3.82
CA PHE A 75 1.28 -5.33 3.51
C PHE A 75 2.55 -4.58 3.11
N TYR A 76 3.65 -5.00 3.71
CA TYR A 76 5.00 -4.67 3.27
C TYR A 76 5.84 -5.95 3.21
N TRP A 77 6.66 -6.12 2.18
CA TRP A 77 7.38 -7.37 1.93
C TRP A 77 8.34 -7.79 3.07
N ASP A 78 8.83 -6.85 3.86
CA ASP A 78 9.79 -7.06 4.96
C ASP A 78 9.17 -6.87 6.35
N GLN A 79 7.84 -6.93 6.49
CA GLN A 79 7.18 -6.70 7.77
C GLN A 79 7.37 -7.84 8.78
N ASP A 80 7.44 -9.08 8.30
CA ASP A 80 7.63 -10.29 9.10
C ASP A 80 8.17 -11.45 8.26
N ASP A 81 8.44 -12.60 8.90
CA ASP A 81 8.99 -13.78 8.21
C ASP A 81 8.04 -14.37 7.16
N LYS A 82 6.72 -14.37 7.42
CA LYS A 82 5.73 -14.90 6.47
C LYS A 82 5.66 -14.04 5.21
N ALA A 83 5.65 -12.73 5.40
CA ALA A 83 5.67 -11.76 4.30
C ALA A 83 6.96 -11.87 3.47
N ARG A 84 8.13 -11.98 4.13
CA ARG A 84 9.41 -12.18 3.45
C ARG A 84 9.44 -13.45 2.61
N GLN A 85 9.07 -14.59 3.16
CA GLN A 85 9.07 -15.88 2.46
C GLN A 85 8.14 -15.87 1.24
N TRP A 86 6.95 -15.28 1.35
CA TRP A 86 6.05 -15.15 0.22
C TRP A 86 6.61 -14.20 -0.84
N SER A 87 7.16 -13.08 -0.42
CA SER A 87 7.73 -12.05 -1.31
C SER A 87 8.97 -12.53 -2.06
N GLU A 88 9.81 -13.36 -1.45
CA GLU A 88 10.94 -13.99 -2.11
C GLU A 88 10.50 -14.93 -3.24
N ARG A 89 9.42 -15.69 -3.04
CA ARG A 89 8.86 -16.55 -4.10
C ARG A 89 8.32 -15.71 -5.25
N TYR A 90 7.68 -14.58 -4.95
CA TYR A 90 7.22 -13.63 -5.95
C TYR A 90 8.38 -13.00 -6.71
N PHE A 91 9.40 -12.53 -5.99
CA PHE A 91 10.60 -11.91 -6.56
C PHE A 91 11.34 -12.85 -7.51
N LYS A 92 11.50 -14.13 -7.15
CA LYS A 92 12.14 -15.14 -8.01
C LYS A 92 11.44 -15.30 -9.37
N ARG A 93 10.15 -15.01 -9.45
CA ARG A 93 9.37 -15.13 -10.69
C ARG A 93 9.29 -13.84 -11.50
N THR A 94 9.37 -12.69 -10.86
CA THR A 94 9.05 -11.40 -11.48
C THR A 94 10.21 -10.41 -11.51
N GLY A 95 11.27 -10.66 -10.72
CA GLY A 95 12.39 -9.72 -10.53
C GLY A 95 12.04 -8.45 -9.75
N ARG A 96 10.87 -8.41 -9.10
CA ARG A 96 10.38 -7.23 -8.35
C ARG A 96 9.78 -7.67 -7.03
N MET A 97 9.87 -6.82 -6.00
CA MET A 97 9.10 -7.04 -4.79
C MET A 97 7.61 -6.74 -5.02
N PRO A 98 6.72 -7.53 -4.39
CA PRO A 98 5.29 -7.30 -4.49
C PRO A 98 4.86 -6.05 -3.73
N SER A 99 3.85 -5.36 -4.24
CA SER A 99 3.13 -4.34 -3.49
C SER A 99 1.94 -4.94 -2.75
N MET A 100 1.27 -4.12 -1.94
CA MET A 100 -0.01 -4.49 -1.31
C MET A 100 -1.05 -4.98 -2.31
N VAL A 101 -1.01 -4.51 -3.57
CA VAL A 101 -1.98 -4.90 -4.61
C VAL A 101 -1.81 -6.36 -5.00
N GLN A 102 -0.58 -6.80 -5.32
CA GLN A 102 -0.31 -8.20 -5.66
C GLN A 102 -0.55 -9.13 -4.47
N ALA A 103 -0.13 -8.70 -3.27
CA ALA A 103 -0.34 -9.46 -2.06
C ALA A 103 -1.84 -9.66 -1.77
N SER A 104 -2.63 -8.59 -1.83
CA SER A 104 -4.08 -8.66 -1.60
C SER A 104 -4.82 -9.49 -2.65
N ASN A 105 -4.43 -9.38 -3.94
CA ASN A 105 -5.02 -10.21 -4.98
C ASN A 105 -4.74 -11.71 -4.76
N TYR A 106 -3.51 -12.05 -4.38
CA TYR A 106 -3.17 -13.44 -4.06
C TYR A 106 -3.96 -13.95 -2.86
N SER A 107 -4.01 -13.18 -1.77
CA SER A 107 -4.77 -13.51 -0.56
C SER A 107 -6.26 -13.73 -0.87
N ALA A 108 -6.88 -12.81 -1.61
CA ALA A 108 -8.30 -12.90 -1.98
C ALA A 108 -8.59 -14.10 -2.88
N THR A 109 -7.73 -14.35 -3.87
CA THR A 109 -7.88 -15.51 -4.78
C THR A 109 -7.77 -16.83 -4.02
N MET A 110 -6.78 -16.95 -3.13
CA MET A 110 -6.61 -18.17 -2.33
C MET A 110 -7.77 -18.40 -1.37
N HIS A 111 -8.28 -17.33 -0.74
CA HIS A 111 -9.45 -17.44 0.13
C HIS A 111 -10.68 -17.92 -0.64
N TYR A 112 -10.93 -17.37 -1.83
CA TYR A 112 -12.00 -17.80 -2.72
C TYR A 112 -11.84 -19.28 -3.13
N LEU A 113 -10.67 -19.70 -3.61
CA LEU A 113 -10.43 -21.07 -4.04
C LEU A 113 -10.57 -22.08 -2.89
N ASN A 114 -10.13 -21.71 -1.69
CA ASN A 114 -10.33 -22.53 -0.49
C ASN A 114 -11.83 -22.63 -0.13
N ALA A 115 -12.60 -21.56 -0.31
CA ALA A 115 -14.05 -21.58 -0.09
C ALA A 115 -14.77 -22.47 -1.12
N VAL A 116 -14.40 -22.41 -2.40
CA VAL A 116 -14.90 -23.32 -3.46
C VAL A 116 -14.63 -24.77 -3.09
N LYS A 117 -13.39 -25.08 -2.69
CA LYS A 117 -13.02 -26.43 -2.26
C LYS A 117 -13.83 -26.88 -1.05
N ALA A 118 -14.03 -26.03 -0.06
CA ALA A 118 -14.80 -26.34 1.16
C ALA A 118 -16.31 -26.46 0.91
N ALA A 119 -16.84 -25.74 -0.08
CA ALA A 119 -18.24 -25.82 -0.50
C ALA A 119 -18.53 -27.03 -1.39
N GLY A 120 -17.51 -27.60 -2.04
CA GLY A 120 -17.66 -28.69 -3.03
C GLY A 120 -18.38 -28.27 -4.32
N THR A 121 -18.49 -26.98 -4.58
CA THR A 121 -19.15 -26.34 -5.73
C THR A 121 -18.60 -24.95 -5.98
N ASP A 122 -18.77 -24.43 -7.19
CA ASP A 122 -18.48 -23.06 -7.59
C ASP A 122 -19.72 -22.13 -7.56
N GLY A 123 -20.87 -22.65 -7.10
CA GLY A 123 -22.09 -21.86 -6.95
C GLY A 123 -21.89 -20.67 -5.99
N SER A 124 -22.35 -19.49 -6.39
CA SER A 124 -22.07 -18.22 -5.70
C SER A 124 -22.50 -18.21 -4.24
N GLU A 125 -23.74 -18.63 -3.93
CA GLU A 125 -24.26 -18.58 -2.56
C GLU A 125 -23.50 -19.47 -1.56
N PRO A 126 -23.26 -20.79 -1.83
CA PRO A 126 -22.50 -21.62 -0.90
C PRO A 126 -21.04 -21.20 -0.78
N VAL A 127 -20.43 -20.69 -1.85
CA VAL A 127 -19.04 -20.19 -1.80
C VAL A 127 -18.97 -18.93 -0.97
N LEU A 128 -19.83 -17.93 -1.18
CA LEU A 128 -19.90 -16.72 -0.37
C LEU A 128 -20.12 -17.03 1.11
N LYS A 129 -21.04 -17.95 1.40
CA LYS A 129 -21.24 -18.38 2.79
C LYS A 129 -19.95 -18.91 3.41
N LYS A 130 -19.22 -19.76 2.70
CA LYS A 130 -17.93 -20.30 3.18
C LYS A 130 -16.87 -19.22 3.33
N MET A 131 -16.81 -18.23 2.43
CA MET A 131 -15.90 -17.10 2.55
C MET A 131 -16.18 -16.26 3.81
N HIS A 132 -17.44 -16.02 4.14
CA HIS A 132 -17.84 -15.29 5.36
C HIS A 132 -17.57 -16.09 6.64
N ASP A 133 -17.87 -17.41 6.61
CA ASP A 133 -17.75 -18.29 7.79
C ASP A 133 -16.27 -18.61 8.13
N THR A 134 -15.35 -18.41 7.19
CA THR A 134 -13.95 -18.82 7.35
C THR A 134 -13.05 -17.62 7.61
N PRO A 135 -12.32 -17.58 8.74
CA PRO A 135 -11.32 -16.53 8.98
C PRO A 135 -10.21 -16.58 7.93
N ILE A 136 -9.73 -15.41 7.54
CA ILE A 136 -8.60 -15.26 6.64
C ILE A 136 -7.31 -15.33 7.46
N ASN A 137 -6.53 -16.40 7.25
CA ASN A 137 -5.23 -16.60 7.86
C ASN A 137 -4.23 -16.97 6.77
N ASP A 138 -3.33 -16.06 6.44
CA ASP A 138 -2.33 -16.24 5.40
C ASP A 138 -1.02 -15.51 5.71
N PHE A 139 -0.20 -15.25 4.70
CA PHE A 139 1.10 -14.60 4.84
C PHE A 139 1.01 -13.09 5.18
N MET A 140 -0.15 -12.46 5.02
CA MET A 140 -0.33 -11.02 5.25
C MET A 140 -1.51 -10.69 6.18
N THR A 141 -2.28 -11.68 6.58
CA THR A 141 -3.49 -11.47 7.38
C THR A 141 -3.60 -12.52 8.45
N GLU A 142 -3.84 -12.11 9.68
CA GLU A 142 -4.13 -12.98 10.81
C GLU A 142 -5.53 -12.65 11.34
N ASN A 143 -6.38 -13.68 11.46
CA ASN A 143 -7.77 -13.56 11.92
C ASN A 143 -8.61 -12.52 11.15
N GLY A 144 -8.31 -12.31 9.87
CA GLY A 144 -9.11 -11.46 9.01
C GLY A 144 -10.51 -12.02 8.80
N ARG A 145 -11.48 -11.17 8.52
CA ARG A 145 -12.85 -11.55 8.28
C ARG A 145 -13.50 -10.70 7.20
N ILE A 146 -14.48 -11.25 6.52
CA ILE A 146 -15.33 -10.50 5.61
C ILE A 146 -16.55 -10.03 6.39
N ARG A 147 -16.80 -8.72 6.39
CA ARG A 147 -17.95 -8.09 7.01
C ARG A 147 -19.18 -8.28 6.09
N GLU A 148 -20.41 -8.13 6.63
CA GLU A 148 -21.67 -8.32 5.88
C GLU A 148 -21.76 -7.46 4.61
N ASP A 149 -21.16 -6.28 4.61
CA ASP A 149 -21.07 -5.39 3.44
C ASP A 149 -19.96 -5.77 2.44
N GLY A 150 -19.31 -6.92 2.62
CA GLY A 150 -18.25 -7.44 1.76
C GLY A 150 -16.85 -6.90 2.07
N ARG A 151 -16.70 -5.99 3.02
CA ARG A 151 -15.39 -5.44 3.37
C ARG A 151 -14.54 -6.45 4.13
N VAL A 152 -13.32 -6.67 3.67
CA VAL A 152 -12.32 -7.45 4.40
C VAL A 152 -11.77 -6.61 5.54
N MET A 153 -11.90 -7.12 6.75
CA MET A 153 -11.33 -6.54 7.98
C MET A 153 -10.00 -7.22 8.27
N ARG A 154 -8.92 -6.45 8.26
CA ARG A 154 -7.54 -6.85 8.57
C ARG A 154 -6.77 -5.66 9.13
N ASP A 155 -5.62 -5.91 9.69
CA ASP A 155 -4.73 -4.85 10.16
C ASP A 155 -4.19 -4.02 8.99
N LEU A 156 -4.02 -2.73 9.27
CA LEU A 156 -3.37 -1.76 8.41
C LEU A 156 -2.20 -1.15 9.19
N TYR A 157 -1.09 -0.97 8.51
CA TYR A 157 0.14 -0.46 9.10
C TYR A 157 0.44 0.94 8.57
N LEU A 158 0.81 1.84 9.48
CA LEU A 158 1.33 3.15 9.12
C LEU A 158 2.83 3.02 8.87
N PHE A 159 3.24 3.33 7.66
CA PHE A 159 4.63 3.36 7.25
C PHE A 159 5.11 4.79 7.01
N GLN A 160 6.40 4.98 7.18
CA GLN A 160 7.10 6.18 6.75
C GLN A 160 8.22 5.79 5.79
N VAL A 161 8.31 6.51 4.67
CA VAL A 161 9.39 6.30 3.70
C VAL A 161 10.72 6.73 4.30
N LYS A 162 11.69 5.83 4.27
CA LYS A 162 13.07 6.04 4.73
C LYS A 162 13.79 7.15 3.97
N LYS A 163 14.75 7.75 4.63
CA LYS A 163 15.77 8.57 3.95
C LYS A 163 16.68 7.66 3.12
N PRO A 164 17.32 8.16 2.06
CA PRO A 164 18.30 7.38 1.29
C PRO A 164 19.39 6.75 2.16
N SER A 165 19.86 7.45 3.20
CA SER A 165 20.89 6.96 4.13
C SER A 165 20.43 5.84 5.07
N GLU A 166 19.14 5.62 5.22
CA GLU A 166 18.53 4.60 6.08
C GLU A 166 18.24 3.31 5.30
N SER A 167 18.13 3.39 3.98
CA SER A 167 17.91 2.24 3.09
C SER A 167 19.21 1.45 2.92
N LYS A 168 19.20 0.17 3.28
CA LYS A 168 20.39 -0.71 3.29
C LYS A 168 20.49 -1.60 2.05
N ARG A 169 19.42 -1.74 1.29
CA ARG A 169 19.32 -2.62 0.12
C ARG A 169 18.19 -2.18 -0.80
N ASP A 170 18.16 -2.73 -2.00
CA ASP A 170 17.05 -2.48 -2.93
C ASP A 170 15.71 -2.90 -2.31
N TRP A 171 14.66 -2.11 -2.51
CA TRP A 171 13.32 -2.26 -1.95
C TRP A 171 13.19 -2.06 -0.42
N ASP A 172 14.25 -1.65 0.27
CA ASP A 172 14.21 -1.32 1.71
C ASP A 172 13.79 0.15 1.90
N TYR A 173 12.49 0.42 1.72
CA TYR A 173 11.98 1.79 1.61
C TYR A 173 11.15 2.26 2.80
N TYR A 174 10.71 1.36 3.70
CA TYR A 174 9.92 1.69 4.89
C TYR A 174 10.61 1.30 6.20
#